data_c814166f2a23d056a34255544f794e13
#
_entry.id   c814166f2a23d056a34255544f794e13
#
_cell.length_a   1.000
_cell.length_b   1.000
_cell.length_c   1.000
_cell.angle_alpha   90.00
_cell.angle_beta   90.00
_cell.angle_gamma   90.00
#
_symmetry.space_group_name_H-M   'P 1'
#
loop_
_entity.id
_entity.type
_entity.pdbx_description
1 polymer ?
#
loop_
_entity_poly.entity_id
_entity_poly.type
_entity_poly.pdbx_seq_one_letter_code
_entity_poly.pdbx_strand_id
1 'polypeptide(L)'
;WIFMFAGLGVIGCLFSFYLFLGKRFVCNAKCCYYTVIISCFLQAGYGILQFFNILSSHSITYNVVGSFDNPAGFASMLIALLPFAVYQVVRRGFLLRILGICAIGIFLTGLVLSKSRAGLIAAGAIGAICLLRYTYKSFASLSEKIKWLVSVFISACIIGGGISLYFYKKDSADGRLLIWKSSWDMVTDKPFFGHGANAFQPNYMLYQAAYFEKNPNSRFGNLADNVRAPFNEYLGFLIQFGVTGILLLSVLLFFYIQKKPDNNYRR
;
A
#
# COMPACT_ATOMS: atom_id res chain seq x y z
N TRP A 1 -16.85 -16.50 8.31
CA TRP A 1 -16.44 -16.82 6.94
C TRP A 1 -15.37 -15.83 6.43
N ILE A 2 -15.45 -14.56 6.76
CA ILE A 2 -14.60 -13.47 6.26
C ILE A 2 -13.22 -13.46 6.89
N PHE A 3 -13.14 -13.69 8.20
CA PHE A 3 -11.85 -13.94 8.87
C PHE A 3 -11.14 -15.18 8.29
N MET A 4 -11.88 -16.13 7.74
CA MET A 4 -11.35 -17.31 7.09
C MET A 4 -10.68 -16.99 5.74
N PHE A 5 -11.25 -16.09 4.91
CA PHE A 5 -10.66 -15.69 3.63
C PHE A 5 -9.48 -14.72 3.79
N ALA A 6 -9.54 -13.78 4.74
CA ALA A 6 -8.39 -12.95 5.10
C ALA A 6 -7.28 -13.82 5.73
N GLY A 7 -7.64 -14.77 6.59
CA GLY A 7 -6.73 -15.75 7.16
C GLY A 7 -6.09 -16.65 6.10
N LEU A 8 -6.85 -17.11 5.10
CA LEU A 8 -6.31 -17.91 3.98
C LEU A 8 -5.33 -17.09 3.12
N GLY A 9 -5.56 -15.79 2.91
CA GLY A 9 -4.63 -14.90 2.24
C GLY A 9 -3.32 -14.74 3.03
N VAL A 10 -3.40 -14.50 4.33
CA VAL A 10 -2.23 -14.42 5.23
C VAL A 10 -1.52 -15.77 5.33
N ILE A 11 -2.26 -16.87 5.48
CA ILE A 11 -1.68 -18.23 5.51
C ILE A 11 -1.03 -18.55 4.16
N GLY A 12 -1.63 -18.17 3.04
CA GLY A 12 -1.03 -18.30 1.72
C GLY A 12 0.26 -17.49 1.56
N CYS A 13 0.29 -16.25 2.06
CA CYS A 13 1.50 -15.43 2.09
C CYS A 13 2.57 -16.00 3.03
N LEU A 14 2.21 -16.43 4.23
CA LEU A 14 3.12 -17.06 5.19
C LEU A 14 3.62 -18.41 4.69
N PHE A 15 2.78 -19.21 4.07
CA PHE A 15 3.16 -20.48 3.45
C PHE A 15 4.07 -20.25 2.24
N SER A 16 3.79 -19.23 1.42
CA SER A 16 4.66 -18.80 0.32
C SER A 16 6.01 -18.29 0.85
N PHE A 17 6.00 -17.52 1.94
CA PHE A 17 7.20 -17.05 2.61
C PHE A 17 7.99 -18.18 3.29
N TYR A 18 7.31 -19.14 3.93
CA TYR A 18 7.92 -20.36 4.47
C TYR A 18 8.55 -21.21 3.39
N LEU A 19 7.85 -21.43 2.29
CA LEU A 19 8.40 -22.08 1.11
C LEU A 19 9.57 -21.27 0.52
N PHE A 20 9.54 -19.95 0.57
CA PHE A 20 10.63 -19.06 0.16
C PHE A 20 11.90 -19.26 1.01
N LEU A 21 11.80 -19.52 2.28
CA LEU A 21 12.91 -19.79 3.19
C LEU A 21 13.44 -21.23 3.10
N GLY A 22 12.69 -22.18 2.54
CA GLY A 22 13.05 -23.58 2.43
C GLY A 22 13.90 -23.91 1.19
N LYS A 23 14.92 -24.77 1.36
CA LYS A 23 15.89 -25.17 0.31
C LYS A 23 15.32 -25.88 -0.95
N ARG A 24 14.00 -26.10 -1.06
CA ARG A 24 13.35 -26.76 -2.21
C ARG A 24 12.76 -25.80 -3.26
N PHE A 25 13.25 -24.59 -3.31
CA PHE A 25 12.57 -23.42 -3.89
C PHE A 25 12.62 -23.26 -5.42
N VAL A 26 13.42 -23.99 -6.15
CA VAL A 26 13.59 -23.76 -7.60
C VAL A 26 12.31 -24.11 -8.40
N CYS A 27 11.48 -25.02 -7.90
CA CYS A 27 10.22 -25.41 -8.56
C CYS A 27 9.04 -24.47 -8.23
N ASN A 28 9.08 -23.72 -7.13
CA ASN A 28 7.91 -23.06 -6.54
C ASN A 28 7.76 -21.57 -6.82
N ALA A 29 8.77 -20.89 -7.39
CA ALA A 29 8.65 -19.46 -7.72
C ALA A 29 7.50 -19.16 -8.69
N LYS A 30 7.22 -20.09 -9.62
CA LYS A 30 6.08 -19.97 -10.53
C LYS A 30 4.75 -20.16 -9.79
N CYS A 31 4.67 -21.13 -8.87
CA CYS A 31 3.46 -21.34 -8.07
C CYS A 31 3.16 -20.13 -7.21
N CYS A 32 4.13 -19.58 -6.49
CA CYS A 32 3.97 -18.35 -5.70
C CYS A 32 3.48 -17.19 -6.57
N TYR A 33 4.07 -17.03 -7.75
CA TYR A 33 3.70 -15.98 -8.68
C TYR A 33 2.23 -16.11 -9.13
N TYR A 34 1.78 -17.31 -9.52
CA TYR A 34 0.39 -17.54 -9.93
C TYR A 34 -0.59 -17.40 -8.76
N THR A 35 -0.24 -17.90 -7.57
CA THR A 35 -1.08 -17.73 -6.36
C THR A 35 -1.32 -16.26 -6.06
N VAL A 36 -0.28 -15.46 -6.13
CA VAL A 36 -0.33 -14.00 -5.92
C VAL A 36 -1.27 -13.33 -6.95
N ILE A 37 -1.15 -13.66 -8.23
CA ILE A 37 -2.03 -13.11 -9.28
C ILE A 37 -3.48 -13.55 -9.08
N ILE A 38 -3.72 -14.84 -8.81
CA ILE A 38 -5.07 -15.36 -8.57
C ILE A 38 -5.71 -14.67 -7.36
N SER A 39 -4.97 -14.48 -6.26
CA SER A 39 -5.47 -13.77 -5.09
C SER A 39 -5.90 -12.35 -5.44
N CYS A 40 -5.17 -11.67 -6.31
CA CYS A 40 -5.53 -10.34 -6.77
C CYS A 40 -6.77 -10.31 -7.67
N PHE A 41 -6.88 -11.27 -8.57
CA PHE A 41 -8.09 -11.42 -9.38
C PHE A 41 -9.33 -11.61 -8.51
N LEU A 42 -9.23 -12.47 -7.49
CA LEU A 42 -10.32 -12.71 -6.54
C LEU A 42 -10.67 -11.44 -5.77
N GLN A 43 -9.67 -10.70 -5.28
CA GLN A 43 -9.90 -9.45 -4.56
C GLN A 43 -10.48 -8.34 -5.44
N ALA A 44 -9.93 -8.16 -6.64
CA ALA A 44 -10.44 -7.16 -7.57
C ALA A 44 -11.87 -7.50 -8.03
N GLY A 45 -12.13 -8.77 -8.33
CA GLY A 45 -13.46 -9.28 -8.64
C GLY A 45 -14.44 -9.05 -7.49
N TYR A 46 -14.03 -9.34 -6.25
CA TYR A 46 -14.83 -9.08 -5.06
C TYR A 46 -15.19 -7.60 -4.94
N GLY A 47 -14.23 -6.69 -5.12
CA GLY A 47 -14.49 -5.24 -5.12
C GLY A 47 -15.45 -4.79 -6.25
N ILE A 48 -15.35 -5.38 -7.44
CA ILE A 48 -16.26 -5.10 -8.55
C ILE A 48 -17.68 -5.60 -8.22
N LEU A 49 -17.83 -6.79 -7.64
CA LEU A 49 -19.14 -7.31 -7.21
C LEU A 49 -19.77 -6.48 -6.09
N GLN A 50 -18.96 -5.91 -5.19
CA GLN A 50 -19.42 -4.94 -4.20
C GLN A 50 -19.94 -3.66 -4.86
N PHE A 51 -19.27 -3.16 -5.90
CA PHE A 51 -19.73 -1.98 -6.63
C PHE A 51 -21.13 -2.17 -7.24
N PHE A 52 -21.41 -3.34 -7.77
CA PHE A 52 -22.72 -3.70 -8.32
C PHE A 52 -23.74 -4.13 -7.25
N ASN A 53 -23.42 -4.02 -5.96
CA ASN A 53 -24.25 -4.46 -4.83
C ASN A 53 -24.64 -5.95 -4.87
N ILE A 54 -23.89 -6.79 -5.59
CA ILE A 54 -24.06 -8.25 -5.61
C ILE A 54 -23.53 -8.85 -4.31
N LEU A 55 -22.44 -8.29 -3.78
CA LEU A 55 -21.86 -8.66 -2.50
C LEU A 55 -21.86 -7.45 -1.55
N SER A 56 -22.13 -7.69 -0.28
CA SER A 56 -22.12 -6.65 0.75
C SER A 56 -20.70 -6.17 1.05
N SER A 57 -20.55 -4.85 1.27
CA SER A 57 -19.33 -4.28 1.83
C SER A 57 -19.32 -4.47 3.35
N HIS A 58 -18.13 -4.72 3.93
CA HIS A 58 -17.95 -4.74 5.39
C HIS A 58 -17.89 -3.36 6.01
N SER A 59 -17.61 -2.36 5.19
CA SER A 59 -17.56 -0.97 5.62
C SER A 59 -18.94 -0.34 5.53
N ILE A 60 -19.37 0.33 6.60
CA ILE A 60 -20.60 1.11 6.63
C ILE A 60 -20.47 2.35 5.72
N THR A 61 -19.26 2.88 5.58
CA THR A 61 -18.98 4.14 4.90
C THR A 61 -18.51 3.99 3.45
N TYR A 62 -18.02 2.80 3.07
CA TYR A 62 -17.42 2.58 1.75
C TYR A 62 -18.02 1.38 1.04
N ASN A 63 -18.46 1.58 -0.19
CA ASN A 63 -19.09 0.52 -0.97
C ASN A 63 -18.08 -0.51 -1.51
N VAL A 64 -16.87 -0.07 -1.86
CA VAL A 64 -15.85 -0.92 -2.49
C VAL A 64 -14.59 -0.95 -1.64
N VAL A 65 -14.40 -2.02 -0.93
CA VAL A 65 -13.25 -2.24 -0.03
C VAL A 65 -12.62 -3.63 -0.20
N GLY A 66 -13.18 -4.49 -1.05
CA GLY A 66 -12.79 -5.89 -1.14
C GLY A 66 -13.00 -6.59 0.21
N SER A 67 -12.02 -7.37 0.66
CA SER A 67 -12.02 -8.00 1.98
C SER A 67 -11.38 -7.13 3.08
N PHE A 68 -11.11 -5.87 2.80
CA PHE A 68 -10.49 -4.91 3.74
C PHE A 68 -11.54 -4.04 4.41
N ASP A 69 -11.19 -3.42 5.54
CA ASP A 69 -12.06 -2.48 6.24
C ASP A 69 -12.14 -1.10 5.56
N ASN A 70 -11.20 -0.80 4.67
CA ASN A 70 -11.11 0.49 4.00
C ASN A 70 -10.57 0.40 2.56
N PRO A 71 -10.90 1.40 1.70
CA PRO A 71 -10.45 1.44 0.31
C PRO A 71 -8.93 1.51 0.14
N ALA A 72 -8.20 2.04 1.14
CA ALA A 72 -6.74 2.17 1.03
C ALA A 72 -6.04 0.81 1.15
N GLY A 73 -6.48 -0.06 2.06
CA GLY A 73 -5.97 -1.44 2.18
C GLY A 73 -6.23 -2.24 0.91
N PHE A 74 -7.45 -2.18 0.38
CA PHE A 74 -7.81 -2.82 -0.89
C PHE A 74 -6.93 -2.33 -2.05
N ALA A 75 -6.79 -1.01 -2.19
CA ALA A 75 -5.96 -0.41 -3.22
C ALA A 75 -4.48 -0.78 -3.07
N SER A 76 -3.94 -0.81 -1.85
CA SER A 76 -2.55 -1.19 -1.58
C SER A 76 -2.24 -2.60 -2.07
N MET A 77 -3.17 -3.54 -1.86
CA MET A 77 -3.02 -4.90 -2.39
C MET A 77 -2.99 -4.93 -3.92
N LEU A 78 -3.94 -4.25 -4.59
CA LEU A 78 -3.98 -4.21 -6.05
C LEU A 78 -2.71 -3.57 -6.63
N ILE A 79 -2.22 -2.50 -6.01
CA ILE A 79 -0.99 -1.81 -6.43
C ILE A 79 0.26 -2.66 -6.24
N ALA A 80 0.39 -3.37 -5.13
CA ALA A 80 1.53 -4.24 -4.88
C ALA A 80 1.70 -5.32 -5.95
N LEU A 81 0.60 -5.70 -6.60
CA LEU A 81 0.56 -6.76 -7.59
C LEU A 81 0.53 -6.27 -9.05
N LEU A 82 0.28 -4.98 -9.25
CA LEU A 82 0.30 -4.37 -10.58
C LEU A 82 1.65 -4.58 -11.34
N PRO A 83 2.83 -4.47 -10.73
CA PRO A 83 4.10 -4.75 -11.40
C PRO A 83 4.22 -6.19 -11.93
N PHE A 84 3.61 -7.16 -11.22
CA PHE A 84 3.61 -8.55 -11.66
C PHE A 84 2.74 -8.76 -12.90
N ALA A 85 1.59 -8.06 -12.98
CA ALA A 85 0.75 -8.07 -14.16
C ALA A 85 1.45 -7.41 -15.36
N VAL A 86 2.13 -6.27 -15.15
CA VAL A 86 2.94 -5.59 -16.18
C VAL A 86 4.08 -6.50 -16.66
N TYR A 87 4.78 -7.18 -15.75
CA TYR A 87 5.82 -8.13 -16.11
C TYR A 87 5.31 -9.26 -17.00
N GLN A 88 4.08 -9.72 -16.76
CA GLN A 88 3.45 -10.76 -17.58
C GLN A 88 3.21 -10.29 -19.02
N VAL A 89 2.83 -9.03 -19.24
CA VAL A 89 2.63 -8.46 -20.57
C VAL A 89 3.94 -8.43 -21.38
N VAL A 90 5.07 -8.21 -20.71
CA VAL A 90 6.40 -8.13 -21.35
C VAL A 90 6.96 -9.52 -21.67
N ARG A 91 6.48 -10.59 -21.03
CA ARG A 91 6.94 -11.96 -21.26
C ARG A 91 6.57 -12.47 -22.66
N ARG A 92 7.39 -13.43 -23.16
CA ARG A 92 7.09 -14.13 -24.38
C ARG A 92 5.97 -15.15 -24.15
N GLY A 93 4.93 -15.10 -24.99
CA GLY A 93 3.79 -15.99 -24.96
C GLY A 93 2.48 -15.21 -25.11
N PHE A 94 1.71 -15.52 -26.16
CA PHE A 94 0.47 -14.82 -26.49
C PHE A 94 -0.56 -14.89 -25.35
N LEU A 95 -0.82 -16.08 -24.82
CA LEU A 95 -1.78 -16.30 -23.74
C LEU A 95 -1.40 -15.55 -22.46
N LEU A 96 -0.12 -15.61 -22.07
CA LEU A 96 0.37 -14.93 -20.87
C LEU A 96 0.26 -13.40 -21.00
N ARG A 97 0.47 -12.88 -22.20
CA ARG A 97 0.30 -11.45 -22.47
C ARG A 97 -1.14 -11.01 -22.32
N ILE A 98 -2.10 -11.78 -22.88
CA ILE A 98 -3.53 -11.49 -22.72
C ILE A 98 -3.92 -11.51 -21.24
N LEU A 99 -3.52 -12.54 -20.50
CA LEU A 99 -3.80 -12.63 -19.07
C LEU A 99 -3.23 -11.44 -18.30
N GLY A 100 -2.03 -10.97 -18.64
CA GLY A 100 -1.43 -9.79 -18.04
C GLY A 100 -2.23 -8.51 -18.34
N ILE A 101 -2.68 -8.33 -19.58
CA ILE A 101 -3.51 -7.18 -19.99
C ILE A 101 -4.86 -7.22 -19.26
N CYS A 102 -5.52 -8.37 -19.19
CA CYS A 102 -6.77 -8.55 -18.46
C CYS A 102 -6.58 -8.25 -16.97
N ALA A 103 -5.48 -8.71 -16.36
CA ALA A 103 -5.15 -8.44 -14.97
C ALA A 103 -5.00 -6.94 -14.71
N ILE A 104 -4.23 -6.24 -15.54
CA ILE A 104 -4.06 -4.77 -15.43
C ILE A 104 -5.42 -4.09 -15.53
N GLY A 105 -6.25 -4.46 -16.53
CA GLY A 105 -7.58 -3.89 -16.70
C GLY A 105 -8.47 -4.05 -15.46
N ILE A 106 -8.55 -5.26 -14.92
CA ILE A 106 -9.36 -5.57 -13.73
C ILE A 106 -8.82 -4.83 -12.49
N PHE A 107 -7.49 -4.78 -12.30
CA PHE A 107 -6.88 -4.09 -11.15
C PHE A 107 -7.11 -2.58 -11.21
N LEU A 108 -6.94 -1.96 -12.39
CA LEU A 108 -7.20 -0.54 -12.58
C LEU A 108 -8.69 -0.21 -12.39
N THR A 109 -9.58 -1.05 -12.88
CA THR A 109 -11.03 -0.91 -12.64
C THR A 109 -11.34 -0.95 -11.14
N GLY A 110 -10.84 -1.96 -10.42
CA GLY A 110 -10.99 -2.06 -8.96
C GLY A 110 -10.46 -0.83 -8.22
N LEU A 111 -9.30 -0.29 -8.65
CA LEU A 111 -8.72 0.93 -8.08
C LEU A 111 -9.61 2.16 -8.29
N VAL A 112 -10.13 2.36 -9.50
CA VAL A 112 -11.02 3.49 -9.81
C VAL A 112 -12.31 3.38 -8.99
N LEU A 113 -12.93 2.20 -8.95
CA LEU A 113 -14.17 1.96 -8.20
C LEU A 113 -13.99 2.13 -6.69
N SER A 114 -12.82 1.82 -6.14
CA SER A 114 -12.52 2.03 -4.72
C SER A 114 -12.40 3.49 -4.32
N LYS A 115 -12.24 4.40 -5.31
CA LYS A 115 -12.00 5.84 -5.08
C LYS A 115 -10.81 6.11 -4.13
N SER A 116 -9.81 5.20 -4.10
CA SER A 116 -8.61 5.34 -3.28
C SER A 116 -7.60 6.26 -3.97
N ARG A 117 -7.43 7.48 -3.43
CA ARG A 117 -6.43 8.45 -3.96
C ARG A 117 -5.01 7.91 -3.91
N ALA A 118 -4.63 7.29 -2.79
CA ALA A 118 -3.30 6.71 -2.61
C ALA A 118 -3.04 5.62 -3.66
N GLY A 119 -4.05 4.77 -3.94
CA GLY A 119 -3.98 3.76 -4.97
C GLY A 119 -3.81 4.34 -6.37
N LEU A 120 -4.58 5.38 -6.72
CA LEU A 120 -4.48 6.04 -8.02
C LEU A 120 -3.12 6.71 -8.23
N ILE A 121 -2.59 7.41 -7.21
CA ILE A 121 -1.25 8.02 -7.25
C ILE A 121 -0.18 6.94 -7.45
N ALA A 122 -0.25 5.85 -6.70
CA ALA A 122 0.72 4.76 -6.81
C ALA A 122 0.64 4.04 -8.15
N ALA A 123 -0.56 3.83 -8.72
CA ALA A 123 -0.72 3.30 -10.07
C ALA A 123 -0.10 4.23 -11.14
N GLY A 124 -0.34 5.53 -11.01
CA GLY A 124 0.28 6.54 -11.86
C GLY A 124 1.81 6.53 -11.77
N ALA A 125 2.36 6.41 -10.57
CA ALA A 125 3.81 6.30 -10.35
C ALA A 125 4.40 5.05 -11.01
N ILE A 126 3.75 3.89 -10.85
CA ILE A 126 4.18 2.64 -11.53
C ILE A 126 4.11 2.80 -13.04
N GLY A 127 3.01 3.35 -13.56
CA GLY A 127 2.86 3.64 -15.00
C GLY A 127 3.97 4.56 -15.52
N ALA A 128 4.28 5.64 -14.78
CA ALA A 128 5.37 6.56 -15.12
C ALA A 128 6.74 5.87 -15.12
N ILE A 129 7.04 5.03 -14.13
CA ILE A 129 8.30 4.26 -14.07
C ILE A 129 8.39 3.30 -15.27
N CYS A 130 7.31 2.61 -15.60
CA CYS A 130 7.27 1.70 -16.76
C CYS A 130 7.49 2.48 -18.08
N LEU A 131 6.83 3.63 -18.23
CA LEU A 131 6.97 4.50 -19.39
C LEU A 131 8.39 5.04 -19.50
N LEU A 132 8.98 5.56 -18.43
CA LEU A 132 10.35 6.04 -18.39
C LEU A 132 11.34 4.93 -18.77
N ARG A 133 11.16 3.72 -18.29
CA ARG A 133 12.00 2.58 -18.70
C ARG A 133 11.87 2.23 -20.16
N TYR A 134 10.65 2.27 -20.67
CA TYR A 134 10.39 1.99 -22.08
C TYR A 134 11.00 3.07 -22.99
N THR A 135 10.85 4.34 -22.61
CA THR A 135 11.33 5.49 -23.40
C THR A 135 12.76 5.92 -23.05
N TYR A 136 13.43 5.24 -22.11
CA TYR A 136 14.74 5.66 -21.59
C TYR A 136 15.78 5.94 -22.68
N LYS A 137 15.90 5.06 -23.67
CA LYS A 137 16.84 5.23 -24.78
C LYS A 137 16.52 6.48 -25.61
N SER A 138 15.26 6.70 -25.92
CA SER A 138 14.80 7.90 -26.64
C SER A 138 14.96 9.16 -25.79
N PHE A 139 14.68 9.08 -24.49
CA PHE A 139 14.90 10.20 -23.57
C PHE A 139 16.38 10.53 -23.42
N ALA A 140 17.24 9.52 -23.32
CA ALA A 140 18.69 9.71 -23.21
C ALA A 140 19.30 10.40 -24.43
N SER A 141 18.73 10.23 -25.63
CA SER A 141 19.17 10.84 -26.86
C SER A 141 18.71 12.30 -27.03
N LEU A 142 17.82 12.81 -26.20
CA LEU A 142 17.36 14.20 -26.25
C LEU A 142 18.46 15.18 -25.81
N SER A 143 18.37 16.42 -26.28
CA SER A 143 19.23 17.49 -25.78
C SER A 143 18.97 17.80 -24.31
N GLU A 144 19.97 18.27 -23.59
CA GLU A 144 19.86 18.57 -22.15
C GLU A 144 18.74 19.57 -21.83
N LYS A 145 18.52 20.57 -22.74
CA LYS A 145 17.41 21.51 -22.59
C LYS A 145 16.04 20.84 -22.63
N ILE A 146 15.84 19.88 -23.53
CA ILE A 146 14.58 19.15 -23.66
C ILE A 146 14.40 18.22 -22.45
N LYS A 147 15.44 17.54 -21.99
CA LYS A 147 15.40 16.73 -20.77
C LYS A 147 14.95 17.56 -19.57
N TRP A 148 15.55 18.74 -19.41
CA TRP A 148 15.19 19.66 -18.34
C TRP A 148 13.73 20.10 -18.41
N LEU A 149 13.24 20.51 -19.59
CA LEU A 149 11.84 20.91 -19.81
C LEU A 149 10.87 19.77 -19.48
N VAL A 150 11.14 18.56 -19.97
CA VAL A 150 10.31 17.38 -19.70
C VAL A 150 10.29 17.05 -18.20
N SER A 151 11.43 17.13 -17.53
CA SER A 151 11.52 16.88 -16.08
C SER A 151 10.73 17.92 -15.27
N VAL A 152 10.81 19.20 -15.63
CA VAL A 152 10.02 20.26 -15.00
C VAL A 152 8.53 20.07 -15.25
N PHE A 153 8.13 19.73 -16.47
CA PHE A 153 6.73 19.46 -16.81
C PHE A 153 6.17 18.28 -16.02
N ILE A 154 6.89 17.16 -15.95
CA ILE A 154 6.49 16.00 -15.14
C ILE A 154 6.36 16.37 -13.67
N SER A 155 7.33 17.12 -13.12
CA SER A 155 7.29 17.59 -11.73
C SER A 155 6.08 18.50 -11.46
N ALA A 156 5.78 19.42 -12.38
CA ALA A 156 4.60 20.28 -12.29
C ALA A 156 3.29 19.48 -12.34
N CYS A 157 3.20 18.45 -13.19
CA CYS A 157 2.05 17.56 -13.25
C CYS A 157 1.87 16.74 -11.95
N ILE A 158 2.96 16.26 -11.36
CA ILE A 158 2.92 15.53 -10.08
C ILE A 158 2.44 16.46 -8.94
N ILE A 159 3.01 17.66 -8.85
CA ILE A 159 2.64 18.64 -7.82
C ILE A 159 1.18 19.10 -8.02
N GLY A 160 0.81 19.49 -9.24
CA GLY A 160 -0.55 19.92 -9.56
C GLY A 160 -1.59 18.82 -9.34
N GLY A 161 -1.27 17.59 -9.72
CA GLY A 161 -2.09 16.41 -9.45
C GLY A 161 -2.24 16.15 -7.95
N GLY A 162 -1.15 16.26 -7.18
CA GLY A 162 -1.17 16.11 -5.72
C GLY A 162 -2.05 17.15 -5.03
N ILE A 163 -1.93 18.42 -5.45
CA ILE A 163 -2.76 19.54 -4.95
C ILE A 163 -4.23 19.30 -5.29
N SER A 164 -4.55 18.95 -6.53
CA SER A 164 -5.93 18.65 -6.95
C SER A 164 -6.55 17.49 -6.14
N LEU A 165 -5.79 16.43 -5.90
CA LEU A 165 -6.23 15.30 -5.09
C LEU A 165 -6.40 15.64 -3.62
N TYR A 166 -5.63 16.59 -3.09
CA TYR A 166 -5.84 17.12 -1.73
C TYR A 166 -7.19 17.82 -1.62
N PHE A 167 -7.49 18.74 -2.53
CA PHE A 167 -8.76 19.49 -2.50
C PHE A 167 -9.98 18.61 -2.80
N TYR A 168 -9.84 17.60 -3.65
CA TYR A 168 -10.95 16.68 -3.98
C TYR A 168 -11.51 15.92 -2.77
N LYS A 169 -10.69 15.61 -1.76
CA LYS A 169 -11.13 14.96 -0.51
C LYS A 169 -10.42 15.60 0.71
N LYS A 170 -10.57 16.90 0.88
CA LYS A 170 -9.90 17.67 1.93
C LYS A 170 -10.15 17.09 3.31
N ASP A 171 -11.40 16.77 3.65
CA ASP A 171 -11.76 16.23 4.97
C ASP A 171 -11.04 14.93 5.30
N SER A 172 -10.90 14.03 4.32
CA SER A 172 -10.14 12.81 4.52
C SER A 172 -8.63 13.04 4.68
N ALA A 173 -8.06 14.12 4.12
CA ALA A 173 -6.67 14.48 4.33
C ALA A 173 -6.48 15.15 5.70
N ASP A 174 -7.36 16.08 6.03
CA ASP A 174 -7.37 16.78 7.31
C ASP A 174 -7.64 15.82 8.48
N GLY A 175 -8.53 14.82 8.30
CA GLY A 175 -8.73 13.76 9.29
C GLY A 175 -7.45 12.95 9.56
N ARG A 176 -6.67 12.62 8.52
CA ARG A 176 -5.36 11.96 8.72
C ARG A 176 -4.36 12.87 9.43
N LEU A 177 -4.37 14.17 9.17
CA LEU A 177 -3.51 15.12 9.88
C LEU A 177 -3.84 15.17 11.37
N LEU A 178 -5.13 15.16 11.74
CA LEU A 178 -5.55 15.04 13.13
C LEU A 178 -5.04 13.75 13.76
N ILE A 179 -5.27 12.63 13.09
CA ILE A 179 -4.81 11.32 13.56
C ILE A 179 -3.30 11.32 13.79
N TRP A 180 -2.50 11.85 12.87
CA TRP A 180 -1.05 11.88 13.01
C TRP A 180 -0.57 12.80 14.10
N LYS A 181 -1.24 13.95 14.35
CA LYS A 181 -0.94 14.86 15.47
C LYS A 181 -1.15 14.14 16.80
N SER A 182 -2.35 13.59 17.04
CA SER A 182 -2.63 12.86 18.28
C SER A 182 -1.75 11.60 18.43
N SER A 183 -1.43 10.95 17.33
CA SER A 183 -0.50 9.80 17.31
C SER A 183 0.93 10.20 17.66
N TRP A 184 1.36 11.41 17.26
CA TRP A 184 2.68 11.90 17.61
C TRP A 184 2.80 12.18 19.11
N ASP A 185 1.73 12.68 19.75
CA ASP A 185 1.68 12.85 21.20
C ASP A 185 1.83 11.50 21.92
N MET A 186 1.25 10.41 21.37
CA MET A 186 1.49 9.05 21.88
C MET A 186 2.97 8.64 21.78
N VAL A 187 3.64 8.93 20.66
CA VAL A 187 5.07 8.61 20.50
C VAL A 187 5.92 9.39 21.50
N THR A 188 5.63 10.68 21.71
CA THR A 188 6.40 11.53 22.62
C THR A 188 6.20 11.16 24.09
N ASP A 189 5.05 10.57 24.45
CA ASP A 189 4.78 10.10 25.81
C ASP A 189 5.63 8.85 26.17
N LYS A 190 5.80 7.90 25.22
CA LYS A 190 6.60 6.69 25.43
C LYS A 190 7.58 6.44 24.29
N PRO A 191 8.62 7.26 24.14
CA PRO A 191 9.46 7.26 22.94
C PRO A 191 10.35 6.02 22.81
N PHE A 192 10.81 5.41 23.91
CA PHE A 192 11.79 4.34 23.89
C PHE A 192 11.17 2.97 23.59
N PHE A 193 10.18 2.55 24.38
CA PHE A 193 9.59 1.21 24.31
C PHE A 193 8.19 1.18 23.70
N GLY A 194 7.61 2.37 23.45
CA GLY A 194 6.24 2.52 22.97
C GLY A 194 5.20 2.11 24.00
N HIS A 195 3.96 2.00 23.55
CA HIS A 195 2.81 1.65 24.40
C HIS A 195 2.51 0.14 24.42
N GLY A 196 3.26 -0.67 23.67
CA GLY A 196 3.02 -2.10 23.52
C GLY A 196 2.23 -2.46 22.26
N ALA A 197 2.21 -3.75 21.94
CA ALA A 197 1.52 -4.27 20.76
C ALA A 197 0.01 -3.97 20.83
N ASN A 198 -0.57 -3.55 19.69
CA ASN A 198 -2.00 -3.18 19.55
C ASN A 198 -2.45 -2.02 20.45
N ALA A 199 -1.53 -1.23 21.01
CA ALA A 199 -1.86 -0.16 21.95
C ALA A 199 -2.52 1.07 21.31
N PHE A 200 -2.51 1.20 19.98
CA PHE A 200 -3.06 2.38 19.30
C PHE A 200 -4.55 2.55 19.59
N GLN A 201 -5.37 1.56 19.23
CA GLN A 201 -6.83 1.68 19.31
C GLN A 201 -7.35 1.99 20.73
N PRO A 202 -6.91 1.31 21.81
CA PRO A 202 -7.43 1.58 23.15
C PRO A 202 -7.00 2.95 23.70
N ASN A 203 -5.89 3.52 23.24
CA ASN A 203 -5.35 4.76 23.81
C ASN A 203 -5.62 5.99 22.94
N TYR A 204 -5.83 5.83 21.63
CA TYR A 204 -5.92 6.94 20.68
C TYR A 204 -6.95 8.01 21.06
N MET A 205 -8.14 7.61 21.53
CA MET A 205 -9.19 8.55 21.90
C MET A 205 -8.81 9.46 23.06
N LEU A 206 -7.96 9.01 23.99
CA LEU A 206 -7.46 9.83 25.11
C LEU A 206 -6.57 10.94 24.60
N TYR A 207 -5.66 10.64 23.67
CA TYR A 207 -4.78 11.65 23.07
C TYR A 207 -5.53 12.58 22.12
N GLN A 208 -6.55 12.09 21.41
CA GLN A 208 -7.42 12.94 20.62
C GLN A 208 -8.21 13.92 21.50
N ALA A 209 -8.75 13.46 22.63
CA ALA A 209 -9.45 14.31 23.59
C ALA A 209 -8.50 15.39 24.16
N ALA A 210 -7.30 15.00 24.60
CA ALA A 210 -6.27 15.94 25.08
C ALA A 210 -5.85 16.96 23.99
N TYR A 211 -5.81 16.56 22.71
CA TYR A 211 -5.58 17.48 21.61
C TYR A 211 -6.67 18.56 21.52
N PHE A 212 -7.96 18.18 21.66
CA PHE A 212 -9.07 19.15 21.58
C PHE A 212 -9.19 20.00 22.84
N GLU A 213 -8.82 19.50 24.02
CA GLU A 213 -8.72 20.31 25.22
C GLU A 213 -7.71 21.46 25.05
N LYS A 214 -6.55 21.18 24.44
CA LYS A 214 -5.53 22.17 24.12
C LYS A 214 -5.92 23.09 22.95
N ASN A 215 -6.80 22.64 22.07
CA ASN A 215 -7.20 23.32 20.84
C ASN A 215 -8.72 23.34 20.65
N PRO A 216 -9.49 24.08 21.50
CA PRO A 216 -10.97 24.04 21.48
C PRO A 216 -11.56 24.49 20.14
N ASN A 217 -10.91 25.43 19.46
CA ASN A 217 -11.34 25.99 18.18
C ASN A 217 -10.67 25.28 16.98
N SER A 218 -10.22 24.04 17.12
CA SER A 218 -9.57 23.33 16.05
C SER A 218 -10.54 23.07 14.89
N ARG A 219 -10.08 23.36 13.67
CA ARG A 219 -10.82 23.05 12.42
C ARG A 219 -11.11 21.55 12.22
N PHE A 220 -10.46 20.69 12.99
CA PHE A 220 -10.60 19.25 12.91
C PHE A 220 -11.74 18.69 13.78
N GLY A 221 -12.50 19.55 14.50
CA GLY A 221 -13.55 19.07 15.42
C GLY A 221 -14.57 18.15 14.77
N ASN A 222 -15.05 18.51 13.57
CA ASN A 222 -16.00 17.69 12.81
C ASN A 222 -15.40 16.40 12.19
N LEU A 223 -14.09 16.22 12.29
CA LEU A 223 -13.35 15.08 11.74
C LEU A 223 -12.88 14.11 12.83
N ALA A 224 -13.23 14.39 14.09
CA ALA A 224 -12.94 13.53 15.21
C ALA A 224 -13.66 12.19 15.05
N ASP A 225 -12.91 11.10 15.10
CA ASP A 225 -13.47 9.74 14.95
C ASP A 225 -12.60 8.74 15.70
N ASN A 226 -13.21 7.62 16.11
CA ASN A 226 -12.51 6.51 16.73
C ASN A 226 -11.93 5.62 15.63
N VAL A 227 -10.63 5.77 15.39
CA VAL A 227 -9.92 5.02 14.34
C VAL A 227 -9.11 3.85 14.92
N ARG A 228 -9.03 2.76 14.14
CA ARG A 228 -8.34 1.52 14.57
C ARG A 228 -6.83 1.53 14.30
N ALA A 229 -6.36 2.42 13.44
CA ALA A 229 -4.96 2.49 13.03
C ALA A 229 -4.56 3.92 12.63
N PRO A 230 -3.29 4.32 12.76
CA PRO A 230 -2.83 5.67 12.43
C PRO A 230 -2.74 5.95 10.93
N PHE A 231 -3.07 5.00 10.04
CA PHE A 231 -2.90 5.07 8.58
C PHE A 231 -1.48 5.45 8.14
N ASN A 232 -0.51 5.14 8.97
CA ASN A 232 0.92 5.29 8.74
C ASN A 232 1.63 4.19 9.53
N GLU A 233 2.19 3.21 8.83
CA GLU A 233 2.80 2.03 9.43
C GLU A 233 4.04 2.38 10.28
N TYR A 234 4.83 3.39 9.85
CA TYR A 234 6.00 3.85 10.61
C TYR A 234 5.58 4.43 11.96
N LEU A 235 4.53 5.26 11.94
CA LEU A 235 3.97 5.86 13.15
C LEU A 235 3.32 4.80 14.05
N GLY A 236 2.58 3.85 13.46
CA GLY A 236 2.01 2.72 14.17
C GLY A 236 3.07 1.84 14.83
N PHE A 237 4.19 1.64 14.16
CA PHE A 237 5.31 0.87 14.69
C PHE A 237 6.00 1.61 15.85
N LEU A 238 6.22 2.93 15.70
CA LEU A 238 6.77 3.78 16.76
C LEU A 238 5.87 3.81 17.99
N ILE A 239 4.55 3.92 17.83
CA ILE A 239 3.61 3.91 18.95
C ILE A 239 3.68 2.59 19.71
N GLN A 240 3.81 1.47 18.99
CA GLN A 240 3.79 0.15 19.62
C GLN A 240 5.13 -0.22 20.26
N PHE A 241 6.25 0.03 19.57
CA PHE A 241 7.56 -0.51 19.94
C PHE A 241 8.63 0.55 20.21
N GLY A 242 8.29 1.83 20.00
CA GLY A 242 9.21 2.94 20.21
C GLY A 242 10.46 2.88 19.32
N VAL A 243 11.47 3.67 19.68
CA VAL A 243 12.77 3.71 18.97
C VAL A 243 13.52 2.39 19.10
N THR A 244 13.38 1.67 20.22
CA THR A 244 14.03 0.35 20.42
C THR A 244 13.55 -0.67 19.39
N GLY A 245 12.26 -0.67 19.04
CA GLY A 245 11.73 -1.52 17.98
C GLY A 245 12.36 -1.23 16.62
N ILE A 246 12.52 0.06 16.27
CA ILE A 246 13.18 0.46 15.02
C ILE A 246 14.65 0.01 15.00
N LEU A 247 15.38 0.19 16.11
CA LEU A 247 16.76 -0.24 16.21
C LEU A 247 16.91 -1.74 16.03
N LEU A 248 16.07 -2.55 16.71
CA LEU A 248 16.07 -4.00 16.56
C LEU A 248 15.77 -4.42 15.12
N LEU A 249 14.75 -3.83 14.50
CA LEU A 249 14.41 -4.11 13.11
C LEU A 249 15.56 -3.74 12.16
N SER A 250 16.22 -2.60 12.40
CA SER A 250 17.38 -2.15 11.62
C SER A 250 18.55 -3.11 11.72
N VAL A 251 18.84 -3.60 12.93
CA VAL A 251 19.87 -4.61 13.17
C VAL A 251 19.56 -5.93 12.46
N LEU A 252 18.31 -6.40 12.54
CA LEU A 252 17.88 -7.62 11.84
C LEU A 252 18.02 -7.47 10.32
N LEU A 253 17.59 -6.34 9.76
CA LEU A 253 17.72 -6.03 8.33
C LEU A 253 19.19 -5.95 7.92
N PHE A 254 20.05 -5.34 8.73
CA PHE A 254 21.49 -5.26 8.48
C PHE A 254 22.11 -6.65 8.36
N PHE A 255 21.87 -7.56 9.31
CA PHE A 255 22.37 -8.93 9.24
C PHE A 255 21.78 -9.72 8.07
N TYR A 256 20.51 -9.49 7.76
CA TYR A 256 19.86 -10.12 6.60
C TYR A 256 20.52 -9.70 5.27
N ILE A 257 20.82 -8.41 5.11
CA ILE A 257 21.46 -7.87 3.89
C ILE A 257 22.93 -8.34 3.78
N GLN A 258 23.63 -8.45 4.90
CA GLN A 258 25.03 -8.95 4.91
C GLN A 258 25.16 -10.44 4.60
N LYS A 259 24.09 -11.21 4.77
CA LYS A 259 24.10 -12.63 4.41
C LYS A 259 24.26 -12.77 2.90
N LYS A 260 25.52 -12.91 2.43
CA LYS A 260 25.82 -13.18 1.02
C LYS A 260 25.00 -14.36 0.55
N PRO A 261 24.34 -14.28 -0.64
CA PRO A 261 23.71 -15.45 -1.23
C PRO A 261 24.78 -16.53 -1.42
N ASP A 262 24.51 -17.72 -0.88
CA ASP A 262 25.38 -18.87 -1.00
C ASP A 262 25.54 -19.18 -2.50
N ASN A 263 26.75 -19.01 -3.04
CA ASN A 263 27.07 -19.15 -4.47
C ASN A 263 26.90 -20.60 -5.00
N ASN A 264 26.46 -21.53 -4.15
CA ASN A 264 26.27 -22.94 -4.48
C ASN A 264 24.99 -23.23 -5.34
N TYR A 265 24.22 -22.21 -5.71
CA TYR A 265 23.01 -22.38 -6.53
C TYR A 265 23.18 -22.07 -8.03
N ARG A 266 24.44 -21.90 -8.50
CA ARG A 266 24.75 -21.72 -9.94
C ARG A 266 25.37 -22.97 -10.57
N ARG A 267 24.99 -24.16 -10.15
CA ARG A 267 25.29 -25.38 -10.89
C ARG A 267 24.02 -26.15 -11.25
#